data_d05b315415b028f1c1cf713127b95425
#
_entry.id   d05b315415b028f1c1cf713127b95425
#
_cell.length_a   1.000
_cell.length_b   1.000
_cell.length_c   1.000
_cell.angle_alpha   90.00
_cell.angle_beta   90.00
_cell.angle_gamma   90.00
#
_symmetry.space_group_name_H-M   'P 1'
#
loop_
_entity.id
_entity.type
_entity.pdbx_description
1 polymer ?
#
loop_
_entity_poly.entity_id
_entity_poly.type
_entity_poly.pdbx_seq_one_letter_code
_entity_poly.pdbx_strand_id
1 'polypeptide(L)'
;VKNFLKILFKIVLWVGGFLLIVGGVLRFFFVDEVVVGHNGMAPTMITGEKVLLWRGGTPDMGDIVVCRHPGQPQIFVMGRVIALGGMTVTAPRGQLTISATAPGNNRPDSTTPDRDIMSHPRFHDVDNGVTTEMTYGIEKLGNTDHYFFEPSHFTFRLRDHVVPDDKIYLLGDNRGYIGQDSRYFGDVDPRTCKGKIFMRMQPVDDEGANLEHGWLDILD
;
A
#
# COMPACT_ATOMS: atom_id res chain seq x y z
N VAL A 1 41.06 -34.06 5.84
CA VAL A 1 39.57 -34.07 5.71
C VAL A 1 38.91 -33.75 7.05
N LYS A 2 39.21 -34.44 8.18
CA LYS A 2 38.57 -34.20 9.49
C LYS A 2 38.76 -32.75 10.03
N ASN A 3 39.94 -32.17 9.86
CA ASN A 3 40.23 -30.81 10.34
C ASN A 3 39.53 -29.76 9.48
N PHE A 4 39.45 -29.96 8.18
CA PHE A 4 38.71 -29.09 7.27
C PHE A 4 37.21 -29.07 7.60
N LEU A 5 36.60 -30.24 7.85
CA LEU A 5 35.18 -30.33 8.23
C LEU A 5 34.89 -29.62 9.56
N LYS A 6 35.81 -29.70 10.55
CA LYS A 6 35.65 -28.97 11.81
C LYS A 6 35.74 -27.45 11.65
N ILE A 7 36.62 -26.99 10.77
CA ILE A 7 36.74 -25.54 10.46
C ILE A 7 35.48 -25.04 9.75
N LEU A 8 35.03 -25.77 8.70
CA LEU A 8 33.83 -25.46 7.98
C LEU A 8 32.61 -25.41 8.90
N PHE A 9 32.44 -26.37 9.79
CA PHE A 9 31.35 -26.40 10.77
C PHE A 9 31.38 -25.19 11.70
N LYS A 10 32.56 -24.79 12.19
CA LYS A 10 32.70 -23.59 13.00
C LYS A 10 32.32 -22.33 12.25
N ILE A 11 32.75 -22.19 11.00
CA ILE A 11 32.38 -21.03 10.15
C ILE A 11 30.86 -20.96 9.98
N VAL A 12 30.21 -22.08 9.65
CA VAL A 12 28.76 -22.15 9.49
C VAL A 12 28.03 -21.75 10.78
N LEU A 13 28.49 -22.23 11.93
CA LEU A 13 27.90 -21.86 13.22
C LEU A 13 28.06 -20.35 13.53
N TRP A 14 29.26 -19.80 13.29
CA TRP A 14 29.49 -18.37 13.52
C TRP A 14 28.69 -17.48 12.59
N VAL A 15 28.66 -17.81 11.29
CA VAL A 15 27.87 -17.08 10.28
C VAL A 15 26.37 -17.21 10.59
N GLY A 16 25.90 -18.43 10.90
CA GLY A 16 24.51 -18.66 11.28
C GLY A 16 24.11 -17.91 12.54
N GLY A 17 24.94 -17.93 13.58
CA GLY A 17 24.72 -17.17 14.82
C GLY A 17 24.70 -15.65 14.57
N PHE A 18 25.62 -15.14 13.75
CA PHE A 18 25.66 -13.74 13.37
C PHE A 18 24.38 -13.31 12.61
N LEU A 19 23.96 -14.09 11.61
CA LEU A 19 22.75 -13.82 10.84
C LEU A 19 21.48 -13.85 11.72
N LEU A 20 21.41 -14.77 12.69
CA LEU A 20 20.29 -14.80 13.64
C LEU A 20 20.26 -13.56 14.54
N ILE A 21 21.42 -13.10 15.02
CA ILE A 21 21.50 -11.88 15.84
C ILE A 21 21.10 -10.66 15.00
N VAL A 22 21.65 -10.52 13.79
CA VAL A 22 21.32 -9.40 12.89
C VAL A 22 19.84 -9.43 12.51
N GLY A 23 19.31 -10.61 12.14
CA GLY A 23 17.88 -10.77 11.83
C GLY A 23 16.98 -10.44 13.02
N GLY A 24 17.37 -10.87 14.23
CA GLY A 24 16.65 -10.54 15.48
C GLY A 24 16.65 -9.04 15.77
N VAL A 25 17.79 -8.37 15.61
CA VAL A 25 17.91 -6.91 15.78
C VAL A 25 17.06 -6.17 14.73
N LEU A 26 17.17 -6.54 13.47
CA LEU A 26 16.35 -5.93 12.39
C LEU A 26 14.86 -6.12 12.67
N ARG A 27 14.43 -7.34 13.04
CA ARG A 27 13.03 -7.64 13.37
C ARG A 27 12.53 -6.82 14.57
N PHE A 28 13.35 -6.65 15.58
CA PHE A 28 12.94 -5.97 16.81
C PHE A 28 12.86 -4.45 16.64
N PHE A 29 13.81 -3.85 15.94
CA PHE A 29 13.90 -2.39 15.83
C PHE A 29 13.23 -1.81 14.58
N PHE A 30 13.19 -2.53 13.46
CA PHE A 30 12.82 -1.97 12.17
C PHE A 30 11.60 -2.61 11.53
N VAL A 31 11.15 -3.76 11.96
CA VAL A 31 10.05 -4.47 11.31
C VAL A 31 8.92 -4.76 12.27
N ASP A 32 7.70 -4.38 11.90
CA ASP A 32 6.46 -4.78 12.57
C ASP A 32 5.64 -5.73 11.70
N GLU A 33 4.81 -6.54 12.36
CA GLU A 33 3.76 -7.31 11.71
C GLU A 33 2.43 -6.55 11.86
N VAL A 34 1.70 -6.44 10.79
CA VAL A 34 0.37 -5.82 10.75
C VAL A 34 -0.61 -6.81 10.15
N VAL A 35 -1.79 -6.95 10.77
CA VAL A 35 -2.91 -7.69 10.20
C VAL A 35 -3.79 -6.70 9.44
N VAL A 36 -4.10 -7.02 8.19
CA VAL A 36 -5.00 -6.21 7.36
C VAL A 36 -6.41 -6.29 7.93
N GLY A 37 -6.97 -5.15 8.32
CA GLY A 37 -8.22 -5.08 9.06
C GLY A 37 -9.46 -4.89 8.19
N HIS A 38 -9.30 -4.58 6.90
CA HIS A 38 -10.41 -4.31 5.97
C HIS A 38 -9.97 -4.44 4.51
N ASN A 39 -10.92 -4.63 3.58
CA ASN A 39 -10.68 -4.81 2.15
C ASN A 39 -10.45 -3.50 1.36
N GLY A 40 -10.12 -2.40 2.03
CA GLY A 40 -9.84 -1.12 1.38
C GLY A 40 -8.59 -1.12 0.49
N MET A 41 -7.68 -2.08 0.71
CA MET A 41 -6.48 -2.26 -0.11
C MET A 41 -6.58 -3.44 -1.09
N ALA A 42 -7.74 -4.08 -1.22
CA ALA A 42 -7.94 -5.10 -2.25
C ALA A 42 -7.76 -4.49 -3.66
N PRO A 43 -7.17 -5.18 -4.64
CA PRO A 43 -6.71 -6.56 -4.60
C PRO A 43 -5.29 -6.74 -4.05
N THR A 44 -4.57 -5.67 -3.75
CA THR A 44 -3.17 -5.75 -3.27
C THR A 44 -3.08 -6.48 -1.94
N MET A 45 -4.01 -6.22 -1.03
CA MET A 45 -4.12 -6.88 0.28
C MET A 45 -5.58 -7.02 0.67
N ILE A 46 -5.93 -8.15 1.28
CA ILE A 46 -7.29 -8.43 1.77
C ILE A 46 -7.33 -8.63 3.29
N THR A 47 -8.52 -8.50 3.84
CA THR A 47 -8.78 -8.68 5.28
C THR A 47 -8.23 -10.01 5.80
N GLY A 48 -7.52 -9.95 6.91
CA GLY A 48 -6.95 -11.11 7.60
C GLY A 48 -5.52 -11.45 7.18
N GLU A 49 -5.01 -10.93 6.07
CA GLU A 49 -3.60 -11.13 5.67
C GLU A 49 -2.64 -10.50 6.68
N LYS A 50 -1.48 -11.15 6.82
CA LYS A 50 -0.38 -10.63 7.63
C LYS A 50 0.69 -10.05 6.73
N VAL A 51 1.03 -8.80 6.98
CA VAL A 51 2.01 -8.03 6.22
C VAL A 51 3.11 -7.49 7.12
N LEU A 52 4.29 -7.30 6.54
CA LEU A 52 5.43 -6.68 7.21
C LEU A 52 5.48 -5.19 6.89
N LEU A 53 5.68 -4.42 7.93
CA LEU A 53 5.85 -2.99 7.91
C LEU A 53 7.29 -2.65 8.29
N TRP A 54 7.97 -1.89 7.45
CA TRP A 54 9.26 -1.28 7.79
C TRP A 54 9.04 0.02 8.55
N ARG A 55 9.54 0.10 9.77
CA ARG A 55 9.43 1.30 10.61
C ARG A 55 10.35 2.39 10.10
N GLY A 56 9.81 3.59 9.95
CA GLY A 56 10.54 4.77 9.55
C GLY A 56 10.64 4.94 8.04
N GLY A 57 11.44 5.91 7.62
CA GLY A 57 11.48 6.41 6.26
C GLY A 57 10.39 7.45 5.99
N THR A 58 10.65 8.34 5.05
CA THR A 58 9.66 9.31 4.57
C THR A 58 8.75 8.60 3.57
N PRO A 59 7.42 8.69 3.71
CA PRO A 59 6.50 8.22 2.69
C PRO A 59 6.75 8.89 1.34
N ASP A 60 6.72 8.10 0.27
CA ASP A 60 6.83 8.57 -1.12
C ASP A 60 5.63 8.08 -1.94
N MET A 61 5.45 8.65 -3.14
CA MET A 61 4.35 8.23 -4.03
C MET A 61 4.48 6.75 -4.38
N GLY A 62 3.35 6.05 -4.30
CA GLY A 62 3.28 4.60 -4.50
C GLY A 62 3.43 3.78 -3.23
N ASP A 63 4.05 4.30 -2.17
CA ASP A 63 4.21 3.56 -0.91
C ASP A 63 2.86 3.21 -0.26
N ILE A 64 2.75 2.00 0.27
CA ILE A 64 1.64 1.63 1.17
C ILE A 64 2.06 1.94 2.60
N VAL A 65 1.30 2.79 3.28
CA VAL A 65 1.65 3.29 4.61
C VAL A 65 0.57 3.00 5.64
N VAL A 66 1.00 2.89 6.90
CA VAL A 66 0.11 2.79 8.07
C VAL A 66 0.31 4.02 8.93
N CYS A 67 -0.69 4.89 8.98
CA CYS A 67 -0.60 6.19 9.65
C CYS A 67 -1.74 6.37 10.67
N ARG A 68 -1.62 7.34 11.58
CA ARG A 68 -2.73 7.68 12.46
C ARG A 68 -3.83 8.41 11.69
N HIS A 69 -5.07 8.04 11.97
CA HIS A 69 -6.24 8.73 11.40
C HIS A 69 -6.26 10.20 11.83
N PRO A 70 -6.40 11.17 10.90
CA PRO A 70 -6.31 12.61 11.22
C PRO A 70 -7.30 13.10 12.28
N GLY A 71 -8.54 12.62 12.22
CA GLY A 71 -9.59 12.99 13.18
C GLY A 71 -9.68 12.10 14.42
N GLN A 72 -9.02 10.93 14.43
CA GLN A 72 -9.09 9.92 15.50
C GLN A 72 -7.71 9.29 15.72
N PRO A 73 -6.76 9.96 16.41
CA PRO A 73 -5.37 9.54 16.50
C PRO A 73 -5.11 8.17 17.17
N GLN A 74 -6.11 7.62 17.86
CA GLN A 74 -6.07 6.28 18.45
C GLN A 74 -6.25 5.17 17.39
N ILE A 75 -6.78 5.50 16.21
CA ILE A 75 -7.02 4.56 15.10
C ILE A 75 -5.90 4.70 14.08
N PHE A 76 -5.51 3.59 13.48
CA PHE A 76 -4.61 3.58 12.35
C PHE A 76 -5.38 3.35 11.06
N VAL A 77 -4.96 4.05 10.01
CA VAL A 77 -5.44 3.91 8.63
C VAL A 77 -4.32 3.37 7.77
N MET A 78 -4.69 2.62 6.76
CA MET A 78 -3.79 2.05 5.76
C MET A 78 -4.21 2.54 4.39
N GLY A 79 -3.26 2.96 3.57
CA GLY A 79 -3.53 3.41 2.21
C GLY A 79 -2.26 3.60 1.40
N ARG A 80 -2.43 3.71 0.09
CA ARG A 80 -1.34 4.04 -0.82
C ARG A 80 -1.20 5.55 -0.94
N VAL A 81 0.03 6.04 -0.88
CA VAL A 81 0.36 7.46 -1.09
C VAL A 81 0.18 7.81 -2.56
N ILE A 82 -0.85 8.58 -2.86
CA ILE A 82 -1.17 9.00 -4.23
C ILE A 82 -0.54 10.36 -4.55
N ALA A 83 -0.48 11.24 -3.56
CA ALA A 83 0.11 12.56 -3.74
C ALA A 83 0.80 13.06 -2.48
N LEU A 84 1.82 13.85 -2.68
CA LEU A 84 2.59 14.54 -1.65
C LEU A 84 2.15 16.00 -1.53
N GLY A 85 2.63 16.69 -0.50
CA GLY A 85 2.33 18.11 -0.29
C GLY A 85 2.63 19.00 -1.48
N GLY A 86 1.74 19.96 -1.74
CA GLY A 86 1.79 20.86 -2.88
C GLY A 86 1.23 20.28 -4.19
N MET A 87 0.92 18.97 -4.25
CA MET A 87 0.31 18.34 -5.42
C MET A 87 -1.21 18.52 -5.41
N THR A 88 -1.81 18.51 -6.60
CA THR A 88 -3.26 18.48 -6.77
C THR A 88 -3.69 17.11 -7.28
N VAL A 89 -4.71 16.54 -6.64
CA VAL A 89 -5.32 15.26 -7.02
C VAL A 89 -6.73 15.51 -7.54
N THR A 90 -7.08 14.92 -8.66
CA THR A 90 -8.42 15.00 -9.24
C THR A 90 -8.80 13.72 -9.97
N ALA A 91 -10.07 13.41 -10.05
CA ALA A 91 -10.61 12.30 -10.85
C ALA A 91 -12.03 12.63 -11.36
N PRO A 92 -12.21 13.60 -12.27
CA PRO A 92 -13.53 14.10 -12.65
C PRO A 92 -14.37 13.06 -13.41
N ARG A 93 -13.74 12.09 -14.05
CA ARG A 93 -14.38 11.03 -14.87
C ARG A 93 -13.90 9.63 -14.53
N GLY A 94 -13.50 9.40 -13.28
CA GLY A 94 -12.98 8.11 -12.84
C GLY A 94 -11.48 7.92 -13.08
N GLN A 95 -10.85 8.75 -13.87
CA GLN A 95 -9.44 8.67 -14.14
C GLN A 95 -8.68 9.60 -13.19
N LEU A 96 -7.84 9.02 -12.37
CA LEU A 96 -6.98 9.73 -11.45
C LEU A 96 -5.99 10.61 -12.24
N THR A 97 -5.83 11.84 -11.83
CA THR A 97 -4.84 12.77 -12.38
C THR A 97 -4.16 13.47 -11.21
N ILE A 98 -2.84 13.48 -11.25
CA ILE A 98 -1.99 14.11 -10.24
C ILE A 98 -1.20 15.20 -10.94
N SER A 99 -1.24 16.41 -10.42
CA SER A 99 -0.48 17.52 -10.95
C SER A 99 0.42 18.13 -9.88
N ALA A 100 1.65 18.46 -10.26
CA ALA A 100 2.60 19.15 -9.41
C ALA A 100 3.11 20.40 -10.16
N THR A 101 3.24 21.51 -9.45
CA THR A 101 3.87 22.71 -10.03
C THR A 101 5.34 22.71 -9.64
N ALA A 102 6.23 22.47 -10.63
CA ALA A 102 7.66 22.56 -10.40
C ALA A 102 8.07 23.99 -10.03
N PRO A 103 9.03 24.18 -9.12
CA PRO A 103 9.56 25.50 -8.78
C PRO A 103 10.04 26.25 -10.04
N GLY A 104 9.48 27.43 -10.28
CA GLY A 104 9.80 28.25 -11.45
C GLY A 104 8.99 27.97 -12.72
N ASN A 105 8.06 27.00 -12.67
CA ASN A 105 7.13 26.73 -13.75
C ASN A 105 5.73 27.30 -13.42
N ASN A 106 5.14 28.05 -14.36
CA ASN A 106 3.79 28.61 -14.18
C ASN A 106 2.67 27.64 -14.61
N ARG A 107 3.01 26.44 -15.06
CA ARG A 107 2.07 25.39 -15.42
C ARG A 107 2.36 24.14 -14.60
N PRO A 108 1.35 23.54 -13.98
CA PRO A 108 1.54 22.25 -13.32
C PRO A 108 1.83 21.17 -14.38
N ASP A 109 2.82 20.36 -14.12
CA ASP A 109 3.01 19.09 -14.82
C ASP A 109 1.92 18.13 -14.33
N SER A 110 1.09 17.67 -15.23
CA SER A 110 -0.02 16.76 -14.91
C SER A 110 0.32 15.36 -15.40
N THR A 111 0.29 14.41 -14.50
CA THR A 111 0.45 13.00 -14.80
C THR A 111 -0.86 12.29 -14.55
N THR A 112 -1.36 11.61 -15.57
CA THR A 112 -2.46 10.67 -15.44
C THR A 112 -1.87 9.28 -15.44
N PRO A 113 -2.02 8.49 -14.38
CA PRO A 113 -1.52 7.14 -14.36
C PRO A 113 -2.06 6.32 -15.52
N ASP A 114 -1.18 5.61 -16.21
CA ASP A 114 -1.60 4.63 -17.22
C ASP A 114 -2.32 3.49 -16.51
N ARG A 115 -3.44 3.06 -17.08
CA ARG A 115 -4.25 1.95 -16.59
C ARG A 115 -4.34 0.84 -17.62
N ASP A 116 -4.03 -0.37 -17.20
CA ASP A 116 -4.24 -1.58 -17.99
C ASP A 116 -5.31 -2.44 -17.31
N ILE A 117 -6.46 -2.58 -17.98
CA ILE A 117 -7.59 -3.37 -17.46
C ILE A 117 -7.37 -4.83 -17.82
N MET A 118 -7.26 -5.67 -16.83
CA MET A 118 -6.96 -7.11 -16.98
C MET A 118 -8.22 -7.96 -17.05
N SER A 119 -9.19 -7.72 -16.17
CA SER A 119 -10.39 -8.55 -16.07
C SER A 119 -11.52 -7.88 -15.28
N HIS A 120 -12.67 -8.57 -15.19
CA HIS A 120 -13.83 -8.14 -14.40
C HIS A 120 -14.25 -9.27 -13.45
N PRO A 121 -13.48 -9.53 -12.37
CA PRO A 121 -13.82 -10.57 -11.41
C PRO A 121 -15.01 -10.18 -10.53
N ARG A 122 -15.66 -11.19 -9.95
CA ARG A 122 -16.61 -10.99 -8.86
C ARG A 122 -15.85 -11.10 -7.54
N PHE A 123 -15.79 -10.03 -6.80
CA PHE A 123 -15.16 -9.96 -5.50
C PHE A 123 -16.22 -10.06 -4.39
N HIS A 124 -16.05 -11.03 -3.49
CA HIS A 124 -16.85 -11.15 -2.28
C HIS A 124 -16.16 -10.41 -1.14
N ASP A 125 -16.70 -9.27 -0.77
CA ASP A 125 -16.16 -8.49 0.34
C ASP A 125 -16.68 -9.07 1.67
N VAL A 126 -15.81 -9.79 2.36
CA VAL A 126 -16.13 -10.44 3.66
C VAL A 126 -16.45 -9.43 4.76
N ASP A 127 -16.02 -8.17 4.65
CA ASP A 127 -16.25 -7.13 5.64
C ASP A 127 -17.73 -6.71 5.67
N ASN A 128 -18.40 -6.74 4.53
CA ASN A 128 -19.80 -6.32 4.38
C ASN A 128 -20.73 -7.42 3.83
N GLY A 129 -20.18 -8.58 3.44
CA GLY A 129 -20.94 -9.71 2.89
C GLY A 129 -21.51 -9.48 1.49
N VAL A 130 -21.02 -8.47 0.76
CA VAL A 130 -21.50 -8.10 -0.58
C VAL A 130 -20.57 -8.65 -1.64
N THR A 131 -21.15 -9.27 -2.69
CA THR A 131 -20.41 -9.65 -3.88
C THR A 131 -20.65 -8.64 -4.98
N THR A 132 -19.57 -8.05 -5.47
CA THR A 132 -19.62 -7.00 -6.51
C THR A 132 -18.75 -7.38 -7.69
N GLU A 133 -19.20 -7.08 -8.91
CA GLU A 133 -18.35 -7.15 -10.09
C GLU A 133 -17.39 -5.97 -10.10
N MET A 134 -16.09 -6.27 -10.16
CA MET A 134 -15.02 -5.29 -10.08
C MET A 134 -14.30 -5.18 -11.42
N THR A 135 -13.88 -3.99 -11.78
CA THR A 135 -12.84 -3.79 -12.78
C THR A 135 -11.50 -3.99 -12.08
N TYR A 136 -10.75 -4.99 -12.51
CA TYR A 136 -9.41 -5.31 -12.01
C TYR A 136 -8.37 -4.90 -13.05
N GLY A 137 -7.36 -4.17 -12.61
CA GLY A 137 -6.31 -3.72 -13.51
C GLY A 137 -5.06 -3.27 -12.76
N ILE A 138 -4.09 -2.83 -13.54
CA ILE A 138 -2.84 -2.22 -13.06
C ILE A 138 -2.91 -0.73 -13.34
N GLU A 139 -2.50 0.08 -12.37
CA GLU A 139 -2.34 1.53 -12.47
C GLU A 139 -0.89 1.88 -12.19
N LYS A 140 -0.28 2.68 -13.06
CA LYS A 140 1.13 3.10 -12.92
C LYS A 140 1.21 4.44 -12.22
N LEU A 141 1.74 4.46 -11.00
CA LEU A 141 1.89 5.65 -10.17
C LEU A 141 3.37 5.97 -9.95
N GLY A 142 3.88 6.99 -10.61
CA GLY A 142 5.31 7.31 -10.55
C GLY A 142 6.15 6.19 -11.14
N ASN A 143 6.97 5.54 -10.31
CA ASN A 143 7.82 4.41 -10.69
C ASN A 143 7.27 3.06 -10.23
N THR A 144 6.08 3.03 -9.64
CA THR A 144 5.42 1.84 -9.11
C THR A 144 4.22 1.45 -9.95
N ASP A 145 4.11 0.18 -10.28
CA ASP A 145 2.92 -0.42 -10.87
C ASP A 145 2.16 -1.12 -9.74
N HIS A 146 0.88 -0.83 -9.59
CA HIS A 146 0.07 -1.45 -8.55
C HIS A 146 -1.30 -1.86 -9.07
N TYR A 147 -1.85 -2.89 -8.46
CA TYR A 147 -3.18 -3.36 -8.78
C TYR A 147 -4.25 -2.45 -8.18
N PHE A 148 -5.40 -2.36 -8.85
CA PHE A 148 -6.57 -1.66 -8.31
C PHE A 148 -7.86 -2.42 -8.57
N PHE A 149 -8.84 -2.20 -7.70
CA PHE A 149 -10.24 -2.56 -7.87
C PHE A 149 -11.11 -1.32 -7.98
N GLU A 150 -12.04 -1.34 -8.94
CA GLU A 150 -13.11 -0.36 -9.07
C GLU A 150 -14.42 -1.10 -9.40
N PRO A 151 -15.55 -0.87 -8.67
CA PRO A 151 -16.81 -1.51 -9.03
C PRO A 151 -17.21 -1.18 -10.45
N SER A 152 -17.55 -2.18 -11.27
CA SER A 152 -17.78 -2.03 -12.71
C SER A 152 -18.96 -1.09 -13.05
N HIS A 153 -19.89 -0.92 -12.11
CA HIS A 153 -21.05 -0.02 -12.24
C HIS A 153 -20.88 1.34 -11.54
N PHE A 154 -19.71 1.59 -10.97
CA PHE A 154 -19.40 2.80 -10.20
C PHE A 154 -18.27 3.57 -10.87
N THR A 155 -18.46 4.87 -11.05
CA THR A 155 -17.37 5.72 -11.51
C THR A 155 -16.76 6.43 -10.31
N PHE A 156 -15.55 6.09 -9.99
CA PHE A 156 -14.74 6.83 -9.01
C PHE A 156 -14.67 8.31 -9.39
N ARG A 157 -14.97 9.20 -8.47
CA ARG A 157 -14.90 10.63 -8.69
C ARG A 157 -14.22 11.34 -7.53
N LEU A 158 -13.31 12.21 -7.86
CA LEU A 158 -12.65 13.10 -6.92
C LEU A 158 -12.66 14.52 -7.50
N ARG A 159 -13.11 15.48 -6.71
CA ARG A 159 -12.97 16.91 -7.05
C ARG A 159 -11.53 17.33 -6.88
N ASP A 160 -11.15 18.43 -7.52
CA ASP A 160 -9.82 19.01 -7.36
C ASP A 160 -9.51 19.23 -5.88
N HIS A 161 -8.44 18.60 -5.42
CA HIS A 161 -7.98 18.66 -4.06
C HIS A 161 -6.49 18.98 -4.06
N VAL A 162 -6.12 20.09 -3.44
CA VAL A 162 -4.73 20.50 -3.25
C VAL A 162 -4.26 19.95 -1.91
N VAL A 163 -3.25 19.09 -1.93
CA VAL A 163 -2.65 18.51 -0.72
C VAL A 163 -1.80 19.59 -0.02
N PRO A 164 -2.05 19.92 1.25
CA PRO A 164 -1.21 20.86 2.00
C PRO A 164 0.26 20.43 2.02
N ASP A 165 1.20 21.38 2.05
CA ASP A 165 2.64 21.12 1.91
C ASP A 165 3.22 20.10 2.91
N ASP A 166 2.64 20.01 4.11
CA ASP A 166 3.07 19.11 5.19
C ASP A 166 2.24 17.83 5.29
N LYS A 167 1.44 17.50 4.28
CA LYS A 167 0.51 16.37 4.24
C LYS A 167 0.76 15.44 3.07
N ILE A 168 0.13 14.27 3.14
CA ILE A 168 0.04 13.29 2.06
C ILE A 168 -1.41 12.90 1.84
N TYR A 169 -1.75 12.51 0.63
CA TYR A 169 -3.08 12.03 0.26
C TYR A 169 -3.04 10.52 0.02
N LEU A 170 -3.86 9.80 0.77
CA LEU A 170 -3.94 8.34 0.72
C LEU A 170 -5.20 7.89 -0.01
N LEU A 171 -5.07 6.90 -0.90
CA LEU A 171 -6.21 6.15 -1.44
C LEU A 171 -6.06 4.67 -1.16
N GLY A 172 -7.20 4.00 -1.05
CA GLY A 172 -7.28 2.55 -1.12
C GLY A 172 -7.10 2.06 -2.55
N ASP A 173 -6.48 0.90 -2.74
CA ASP A 173 -6.42 0.23 -4.04
C ASP A 173 -7.80 -0.27 -4.45
N ASN A 174 -8.68 -0.55 -3.48
CA ASN A 174 -10.12 -0.74 -3.70
C ASN A 174 -10.85 0.61 -3.73
N ARG A 175 -11.03 1.16 -4.92
CA ARG A 175 -11.68 2.46 -5.13
C ARG A 175 -13.16 2.49 -4.75
N GLY A 176 -13.79 1.32 -4.65
CA GLY A 176 -15.17 1.18 -4.20
C GLY A 176 -15.34 1.12 -2.68
N TYR A 177 -14.25 0.90 -1.92
CA TYR A 177 -14.33 0.80 -0.47
C TYR A 177 -14.51 2.17 0.17
N ILE A 178 -15.53 2.28 1.05
CA ILE A 178 -15.96 3.57 1.60
C ILE A 178 -15.35 3.81 3.00
N GLY A 179 -14.95 5.04 3.27
CA GLY A 179 -14.63 5.51 4.62
C GLY A 179 -13.19 5.27 5.09
N GLN A 180 -12.32 4.65 4.28
CA GLN A 180 -11.01 4.19 4.72
C GLN A 180 -9.82 4.90 4.05
N ASP A 181 -10.06 6.01 3.34
CA ASP A 181 -9.00 6.79 2.71
C ASP A 181 -9.24 8.30 2.77
N SER A 182 -8.33 9.10 2.22
CA SER A 182 -8.35 10.55 2.29
C SER A 182 -9.57 11.23 1.67
N ARG A 183 -10.34 10.50 0.85
CA ARG A 183 -11.65 10.99 0.35
C ARG A 183 -12.63 11.27 1.49
N TYR A 184 -12.46 10.58 2.61
CA TYR A 184 -13.39 10.60 3.76
C TYR A 184 -12.80 11.27 4.99
N PHE A 185 -11.54 11.00 5.32
CA PHE A 185 -10.91 11.53 6.53
C PHE A 185 -9.93 12.69 6.26
N GLY A 186 -9.69 13.04 4.98
CA GLY A 186 -8.78 14.13 4.60
C GLY A 186 -7.30 13.74 4.57
N ASP A 187 -6.46 14.77 4.49
CA ASP A 187 -5.01 14.62 4.37
C ASP A 187 -4.36 14.11 5.66
N VAL A 188 -3.31 13.31 5.51
CA VAL A 188 -2.60 12.67 6.61
C VAL A 188 -1.26 13.34 6.84
N ASP A 189 -0.87 13.49 8.10
CA ASP A 189 0.46 13.95 8.48
C ASP A 189 1.46 12.78 8.36
N PRO A 190 2.44 12.83 7.43
CA PRO A 190 3.39 11.75 7.22
C PRO A 190 4.22 11.41 8.45
N ARG A 191 4.39 12.36 9.38
CA ARG A 191 5.09 12.14 10.67
C ARG A 191 4.35 11.21 11.61
N THR A 192 3.06 10.99 11.38
CA THR A 192 2.21 10.09 12.17
C THR A 192 2.22 8.65 11.65
N CYS A 193 2.88 8.40 10.52
CA CYS A 193 2.98 7.07 9.95
C CYS A 193 3.95 6.20 10.73
N LYS A 194 3.53 4.98 11.04
CA LYS A 194 4.38 3.97 11.67
C LYS A 194 5.48 3.49 10.74
N GLY A 195 5.20 3.46 9.42
CA GLY A 195 6.12 2.99 8.40
C GLY A 195 5.40 2.57 7.12
N LYS A 196 6.15 1.86 6.28
CA LYS A 196 5.75 1.41 4.94
C LYS A 196 5.56 -0.11 4.94
N ILE A 197 4.49 -0.60 4.33
CA ILE A 197 4.30 -2.03 4.08
C ILE A 197 5.16 -2.40 2.86
N PHE A 198 5.88 -3.51 2.96
CA PHE A 198 6.78 -3.94 1.90
C PHE A 198 6.67 -5.43 1.53
N MET A 199 6.00 -6.24 2.36
CA MET A 199 5.93 -7.68 2.11
C MET A 199 4.68 -8.29 2.74
N ARG A 200 4.02 -9.20 2.01
CA ARG A 200 3.02 -10.11 2.56
C ARG A 200 3.71 -11.30 3.20
N MET A 201 3.40 -11.57 4.45
CA MET A 201 3.90 -12.74 5.17
C MET A 201 3.02 -13.96 4.97
N GLN A 202 1.72 -13.76 5.11
CA GLN A 202 0.74 -14.82 5.09
C GLN A 202 -0.48 -14.38 4.30
N PRO A 203 -0.76 -15.03 3.15
CA PRO A 203 -1.99 -14.82 2.42
C PRO A 203 -3.18 -15.42 3.16
N VAL A 204 -4.35 -14.97 2.79
CA VAL A 204 -5.63 -15.59 3.15
C VAL A 204 -6.27 -16.10 1.85
N ASP A 205 -6.89 -17.27 1.88
CA ASP A 205 -7.63 -17.78 0.74
C ASP A 205 -8.81 -16.86 0.46
N ASP A 206 -8.85 -16.30 -0.74
CA ASP A 206 -9.96 -15.48 -1.21
C ASP A 206 -10.96 -16.34 -1.98
N GLU A 207 -12.13 -16.56 -1.40
CA GLU A 207 -13.17 -17.40 -1.99
C GLU A 207 -13.86 -16.75 -3.22
N GLY A 208 -13.50 -15.52 -3.62
CA GLY A 208 -14.31 -14.78 -4.59
C GLY A 208 -13.62 -14.26 -5.84
N ALA A 209 -12.38 -13.80 -5.77
CA ALA A 209 -11.74 -13.08 -6.88
C ALA A 209 -10.65 -13.88 -7.60
N ASN A 210 -10.34 -15.10 -7.14
CA ASN A 210 -9.19 -15.89 -7.61
C ASN A 210 -7.87 -15.07 -7.61
N LEU A 211 -7.68 -14.28 -6.57
CA LEU A 211 -6.45 -13.54 -6.38
C LEU A 211 -5.38 -14.51 -5.88
N GLU A 212 -4.40 -14.80 -6.72
CA GLU A 212 -3.28 -15.67 -6.34
C GLU A 212 -2.29 -14.88 -5.48
N HIS A 213 -2.58 -14.76 -4.18
CA HIS A 213 -1.67 -14.15 -3.22
C HIS A 213 -0.62 -15.15 -2.75
N GLY A 214 0.65 -14.80 -2.95
CA GLY A 214 1.78 -15.63 -2.55
C GLY A 214 2.22 -15.41 -1.09
N TRP A 215 2.90 -16.42 -0.52
CA TRP A 215 3.68 -16.26 0.70
C TRP A 215 4.96 -15.48 0.42
N LEU A 216 5.33 -14.57 1.32
CA LEU A 216 6.54 -13.74 1.20
C LEU A 216 6.59 -12.93 -0.10
N ASP A 217 5.44 -12.43 -0.51
CA ASP A 217 5.27 -11.63 -1.70
C ASP A 217 5.63 -10.16 -1.42
N ILE A 218 6.45 -9.56 -2.29
CA ILE A 218 6.86 -8.15 -2.15
C ILE A 218 5.71 -7.29 -2.65
N LEU A 219 5.36 -6.30 -1.85
CA LEU A 219 4.28 -5.34 -2.12
C LEU A 219 4.90 -3.98 -2.45
N ASP A 220 4.82 -3.61 -3.73
CA ASP A 220 5.27 -2.31 -4.25
C ASP A 220 4.12 -1.30 -4.32
#